data_3fc31099b1dfa48d0ea643e7f8bd6f9c
#
_entry.id   3fc31099b1dfa48d0ea643e7f8bd6f9c
#
_cell.length_a   1.000
_cell.length_b   1.000
_cell.length_c   1.000
_cell.angle_alpha   90.00
_cell.angle_beta   90.00
_cell.angle_gamma   90.00
#
_symmetry.space_group_name_H-M   'P 1'
#
loop_
_entity.id
_entity.type
_entity.pdbx_description
1 polymer ?
#
loop_
_entity_poly.entity_id
_entity_poly.type
_entity_poly.pdbx_seq_one_letter_code
_entity_poly.pdbx_strand_id
1 'polypeptide(L)'
;MIFKRSKNATNGTESPSNTGPSIIAQDVTIEGNITASGELHIDGTVFGSVRAKSCVVDMNGFVQGELVAEEIFIRGRVIGPIRGLHVNLYAGAQVEGDILNETISIENGANIYGMISRAENPLADGQVHQGPPSVDDKARPAPNLAIGQVNYFSENPDEAFRPLKVVRPV
;
A
#
# COMPACT_ATOMS: atom_id res chain seq x y z
N MET A 1 15.39 -69.73 3.37
CA MET A 1 15.07 -68.71 2.33
C MET A 1 14.72 -67.40 3.03
N ILE A 2 15.61 -66.42 2.98
CA ILE A 2 15.46 -65.14 3.65
C ILE A 2 15.02 -64.13 2.61
N PHE A 3 13.76 -63.69 2.68
CA PHE A 3 13.25 -62.60 1.81
C PHE A 3 13.75 -61.28 2.31
N LYS A 4 14.70 -60.70 1.59
CA LYS A 4 15.20 -59.36 1.80
C LYS A 4 14.13 -58.35 1.34
N ARG A 5 13.45 -57.70 2.30
CA ARG A 5 12.46 -56.63 2.03
C ARG A 5 13.23 -55.38 1.62
N SER A 6 13.21 -55.10 0.33
CA SER A 6 13.69 -53.84 -0.22
C SER A 6 12.82 -52.68 0.27
N LYS A 7 13.41 -51.74 1.02
CA LYS A 7 12.76 -50.48 1.34
C LYS A 7 12.91 -49.58 0.11
N ASN A 8 11.89 -49.54 -0.74
CA ASN A 8 11.79 -48.44 -1.69
C ASN A 8 11.55 -47.16 -0.92
N ALA A 9 12.57 -46.30 -0.87
CA ALA A 9 12.42 -44.92 -0.54
C ALA A 9 11.62 -44.26 -1.69
N THR A 10 10.33 -44.09 -1.48
CA THR A 10 9.51 -43.24 -2.32
C THR A 10 10.02 -41.81 -2.12
N ASN A 11 10.82 -41.32 -3.05
CA ASN A 11 11.01 -39.89 -3.25
C ASN A 11 9.61 -39.31 -3.38
N GLY A 12 9.17 -38.57 -2.36
CA GLY A 12 8.00 -37.74 -2.43
C GLY A 12 8.27 -36.67 -3.49
N THR A 13 7.80 -36.94 -4.69
CA THR A 13 7.53 -35.90 -5.66
C THR A 13 6.44 -35.07 -5.03
N GLU A 14 6.79 -33.90 -4.52
CA GLU A 14 5.81 -32.89 -4.16
C GLU A 14 5.01 -32.64 -5.43
N SER A 15 3.85 -33.27 -5.52
CA SER A 15 2.84 -32.91 -6.49
C SER A 15 2.55 -31.44 -6.30
N PRO A 16 2.51 -30.59 -7.36
CA PRO A 16 1.99 -29.25 -7.21
C PRO A 16 0.60 -29.43 -6.58
N SER A 17 0.45 -28.95 -5.36
CA SER A 17 -0.83 -28.99 -4.65
C SER A 17 -1.80 -28.19 -5.51
N ASN A 18 -2.60 -28.92 -6.31
CA ASN A 18 -3.74 -28.36 -7.01
C ASN A 18 -4.81 -28.06 -5.95
N THR A 19 -4.48 -27.10 -5.10
CA THR A 19 -5.39 -26.58 -4.10
C THR A 19 -6.33 -25.66 -4.87
N GLY A 20 -7.58 -26.07 -5.03
CA GLY A 20 -8.60 -25.24 -5.63
C GLY A 20 -8.68 -23.86 -4.93
N PRO A 21 -9.27 -22.86 -5.55
CA PRO A 21 -9.38 -21.53 -4.98
C PRO A 21 -10.21 -21.57 -3.68
N SER A 22 -9.76 -20.81 -2.68
CA SER A 22 -10.55 -20.55 -1.46
C SER A 22 -11.52 -19.42 -1.75
N ILE A 23 -12.80 -19.59 -1.41
CA ILE A 23 -13.85 -18.60 -1.72
C ILE A 23 -14.48 -18.13 -0.42
N ILE A 24 -14.50 -16.81 -0.20
CA ILE A 24 -15.25 -16.13 0.85
C ILE A 24 -16.53 -15.62 0.21
N ALA A 25 -17.65 -16.24 0.55
CA ALA A 25 -18.95 -15.90 -0.03
C ALA A 25 -19.47 -14.54 0.45
N GLN A 26 -20.40 -13.97 -0.28
CA GLN A 26 -20.93 -12.62 -0.08
C GLN A 26 -21.58 -12.39 1.30
N ASP A 27 -22.13 -13.44 1.90
CA ASP A 27 -22.77 -13.40 3.23
C ASP A 27 -21.77 -13.57 4.39
N VAL A 28 -20.48 -13.76 4.09
CA VAL A 28 -19.44 -13.99 5.09
C VAL A 28 -18.73 -12.69 5.44
N THR A 29 -18.62 -12.45 6.75
CA THR A 29 -17.77 -11.38 7.29
C THR A 29 -16.65 -12.01 8.11
N ILE A 30 -15.42 -11.64 7.81
CA ILE A 30 -14.23 -12.12 8.50
C ILE A 30 -13.54 -10.96 9.20
N GLU A 31 -13.26 -11.10 10.48
CA GLU A 31 -12.45 -10.17 11.26
C GLU A 31 -11.15 -10.86 11.69
N GLY A 32 -10.01 -10.39 11.21
CA GLY A 32 -8.72 -10.98 11.55
C GLY A 32 -7.79 -11.14 10.35
N ASN A 33 -6.74 -11.96 10.53
CA ASN A 33 -5.72 -12.17 9.51
C ASN A 33 -6.01 -13.45 8.72
N ILE A 34 -6.01 -13.33 7.41
CA ILE A 34 -6.19 -14.45 6.49
C ILE A 34 -4.86 -14.73 5.82
N THR A 35 -4.43 -15.98 5.83
CA THR A 35 -3.26 -16.44 5.08
C THR A 35 -3.65 -17.62 4.20
N ALA A 36 -3.46 -17.49 2.91
CA ALA A 36 -3.70 -18.52 1.92
C ALA A 36 -2.42 -18.76 1.09
N SER A 37 -2.05 -20.02 0.90
CA SER A 37 -0.90 -20.38 0.07
C SER A 37 -1.23 -20.50 -1.43
N GLY A 38 -2.49 -20.37 -1.77
CA GLY A 38 -3.03 -20.46 -3.13
C GLY A 38 -3.83 -19.24 -3.53
N GLU A 39 -4.83 -19.47 -4.37
CA GLU A 39 -5.76 -18.46 -4.86
C GLU A 39 -6.89 -18.24 -3.82
N LEU A 40 -7.19 -16.98 -3.54
CA LEU A 40 -8.24 -16.53 -2.63
C LEU A 40 -9.20 -15.61 -3.36
N HIS A 41 -10.47 -16.00 -3.42
CA HIS A 41 -11.56 -15.17 -3.94
C HIS A 41 -12.34 -14.56 -2.77
N ILE A 42 -12.55 -13.26 -2.81
CA ILE A 42 -13.25 -12.49 -1.79
C ILE A 42 -14.48 -11.85 -2.44
N ASP A 43 -15.64 -12.39 -2.13
CA ASP A 43 -16.95 -11.86 -2.53
C ASP A 43 -17.70 -11.25 -1.32
N GLY A 44 -17.22 -11.55 -0.12
CA GLY A 44 -17.72 -11.07 1.17
C GLY A 44 -16.95 -9.89 1.74
N THR A 45 -17.04 -9.71 3.05
CA THR A 45 -16.41 -8.62 3.80
C THR A 45 -15.25 -9.12 4.64
N VAL A 46 -14.09 -8.47 4.54
CA VAL A 46 -12.91 -8.80 5.35
C VAL A 46 -12.39 -7.55 6.05
N PHE A 47 -12.25 -7.64 7.38
CA PHE A 47 -11.61 -6.64 8.22
C PHE A 47 -10.30 -7.20 8.77
N GLY A 48 -9.16 -6.75 8.25
CA GLY A 48 -7.84 -7.18 8.70
C GLY A 48 -6.85 -7.42 7.58
N SER A 49 -5.79 -8.17 7.86
CA SER A 49 -4.73 -8.41 6.88
C SER A 49 -5.02 -9.67 6.05
N VAL A 50 -4.86 -9.54 4.74
CA VAL A 50 -4.99 -10.65 3.79
C VAL A 50 -3.64 -10.92 3.15
N ARG A 51 -3.16 -12.15 3.26
CA ARG A 51 -1.96 -12.63 2.57
C ARG A 51 -2.30 -13.85 1.72
N ALA A 52 -2.04 -13.76 0.43
CA ALA A 52 -2.32 -14.86 -0.50
C ALA A 52 -1.22 -14.95 -1.58
N LYS A 53 -1.21 -16.01 -2.35
CA LYS A 53 -0.42 -16.05 -3.57
C LYS A 53 -1.12 -15.26 -4.67
N SER A 54 -2.39 -15.52 -4.89
CA SER A 54 -3.25 -14.78 -5.79
C SER A 54 -4.52 -14.37 -5.06
N CYS A 55 -4.92 -13.11 -5.16
CA CYS A 55 -6.10 -12.57 -4.50
C CYS A 55 -7.03 -11.91 -5.51
N VAL A 56 -8.27 -12.36 -5.55
CA VAL A 56 -9.33 -11.79 -6.37
C VAL A 56 -10.38 -11.17 -5.44
N VAL A 57 -10.57 -9.86 -5.52
CA VAL A 57 -11.66 -9.15 -4.83
C VAL A 57 -12.76 -8.89 -5.85
N ASP A 58 -13.85 -9.64 -5.74
CA ASP A 58 -14.97 -9.55 -6.66
C ASP A 58 -15.82 -8.28 -6.44
N MET A 59 -16.81 -8.03 -7.30
CA MET A 59 -17.59 -6.79 -7.33
C MET A 59 -18.31 -6.47 -6.01
N ASN A 60 -18.73 -7.52 -5.26
CA ASN A 60 -19.36 -7.35 -3.94
C ASN A 60 -18.32 -7.41 -2.80
N GLY A 61 -17.08 -7.79 -3.11
CA GLY A 61 -16.02 -7.93 -2.14
C GLY A 61 -15.62 -6.60 -1.53
N PHE A 62 -15.52 -6.58 -0.20
CA PHE A 62 -15.04 -5.45 0.57
C PHE A 62 -13.88 -5.89 1.47
N VAL A 63 -12.74 -5.25 1.32
CA VAL A 63 -11.56 -5.49 2.17
C VAL A 63 -11.15 -4.20 2.85
N GLN A 64 -11.06 -4.23 4.16
CA GLN A 64 -10.53 -3.12 4.96
C GLN A 64 -9.32 -3.60 5.75
N GLY A 65 -8.14 -3.21 5.30
CA GLY A 65 -6.87 -3.57 5.91
C GLY A 65 -5.76 -3.77 4.89
N GLU A 66 -4.68 -4.43 5.30
CA GLU A 66 -3.53 -4.67 4.42
C GLU A 66 -3.80 -5.86 3.48
N LEU A 67 -3.56 -5.68 2.21
CA LEU A 67 -3.66 -6.72 1.18
C LEU A 67 -2.28 -7.00 0.59
N VAL A 68 -1.78 -8.22 0.76
CA VAL A 68 -0.47 -8.67 0.28
C VAL A 68 -0.64 -9.92 -0.57
N ALA A 69 -0.27 -9.85 -1.85
CA ALA A 69 -0.27 -11.03 -2.73
C ALA A 69 0.70 -10.84 -3.91
N GLU A 70 1.09 -11.93 -4.55
CA GLU A 70 1.88 -11.86 -5.80
C GLU A 70 1.03 -11.29 -6.93
N GLU A 71 -0.19 -11.80 -7.08
CA GLU A 71 -1.15 -11.36 -8.08
C GLU A 71 -2.42 -10.85 -7.40
N ILE A 72 -2.84 -9.64 -7.75
CA ILE A 72 -4.00 -8.99 -7.16
C ILE A 72 -4.95 -8.56 -8.28
N PHE A 73 -6.20 -8.97 -8.18
CA PHE A 73 -7.28 -8.62 -9.10
C PHE A 73 -8.40 -7.97 -8.33
N ILE A 74 -8.69 -6.69 -8.58
CA ILE A 74 -9.70 -5.93 -7.84
C ILE A 74 -10.81 -5.50 -8.77
N ARG A 75 -12.04 -5.89 -8.43
CA ARG A 75 -13.29 -5.44 -9.03
C ARG A 75 -14.19 -4.75 -8.02
N GLY A 76 -13.99 -5.04 -6.74
CA GLY A 76 -14.74 -4.53 -5.61
C GLY A 76 -14.06 -3.33 -4.94
N ARG A 77 -14.20 -3.26 -3.62
CA ARG A 77 -13.66 -2.15 -2.83
C ARG A 77 -12.58 -2.61 -1.86
N VAL A 78 -11.47 -1.89 -1.84
CA VAL A 78 -10.36 -2.12 -0.91
C VAL A 78 -10.01 -0.82 -0.21
N ILE A 79 -9.92 -0.85 1.12
CA ILE A 79 -9.48 0.29 1.94
C ILE A 79 -8.26 -0.15 2.74
N GLY A 80 -7.11 0.43 2.42
CA GLY A 80 -5.85 0.16 3.09
C GLY A 80 -4.69 -0.06 2.13
N PRO A 81 -3.49 -0.33 2.66
CA PRO A 81 -2.30 -0.52 1.84
C PRO A 81 -2.36 -1.85 1.07
N ILE A 82 -1.96 -1.77 -0.19
CA ILE A 82 -1.89 -2.91 -1.10
C ILE A 82 -0.43 -3.13 -1.49
N ARG A 83 0.04 -4.37 -1.38
CA ARG A 83 1.36 -4.79 -1.82
C ARG A 83 1.25 -5.99 -2.75
N GLY A 84 1.70 -5.84 -3.97
CA GLY A 84 1.61 -6.92 -4.95
C GLY A 84 2.67 -6.83 -6.04
N LEU A 85 3.07 -7.95 -6.61
CA LEU A 85 3.93 -7.94 -7.80
C LEU A 85 3.12 -7.43 -8.99
N HIS A 86 1.97 -8.05 -9.24
CA HIS A 86 1.08 -7.71 -10.33
C HIS A 86 -0.28 -7.28 -9.79
N VAL A 87 -0.63 -6.00 -9.96
CA VAL A 87 -1.90 -5.43 -9.50
C VAL A 87 -2.76 -5.08 -10.71
N ASN A 88 -3.95 -5.67 -10.80
CA ASN A 88 -4.90 -5.43 -11.87
C ASN A 88 -6.19 -4.84 -11.28
N LEU A 89 -6.51 -3.62 -11.69
CA LEU A 89 -7.72 -2.90 -11.28
C LEU A 89 -8.70 -2.88 -12.44
N TYR A 90 -9.83 -3.53 -12.26
CA TYR A 90 -10.89 -3.60 -13.25
C TYR A 90 -11.85 -2.42 -13.16
N ALA A 91 -12.66 -2.26 -14.19
CA ALA A 91 -13.71 -1.25 -14.22
C ALA A 91 -14.64 -1.38 -13.00
N GLY A 92 -14.87 -0.28 -12.30
CA GLY A 92 -15.66 -0.24 -11.08
C GLY A 92 -14.92 -0.50 -9.78
N ALA A 93 -13.65 -0.93 -9.84
CA ALA A 93 -12.81 -1.09 -8.66
C ALA A 93 -12.66 0.25 -7.91
N GLN A 94 -12.72 0.18 -6.58
CA GLN A 94 -12.51 1.32 -5.70
C GLN A 94 -11.38 0.98 -4.72
N VAL A 95 -10.29 1.71 -4.79
CA VAL A 95 -9.14 1.53 -3.90
C VAL A 95 -8.87 2.82 -3.15
N GLU A 96 -8.84 2.74 -1.84
CA GLU A 96 -8.48 3.84 -0.95
C GLU A 96 -7.26 3.43 -0.12
N GLY A 97 -6.09 3.96 -0.45
CA GLY A 97 -4.83 3.65 0.23
C GLY A 97 -3.64 3.59 -0.72
N ASP A 98 -2.49 3.28 -0.16
CA ASP A 98 -1.25 3.27 -0.93
C ASP A 98 -1.04 1.92 -1.60
N ILE A 99 -0.65 1.95 -2.87
CA ILE A 99 -0.36 0.75 -3.66
C ILE A 99 1.14 0.66 -3.90
N LEU A 100 1.75 -0.41 -3.42
CA LEU A 100 3.13 -0.76 -3.70
C LEU A 100 3.16 -1.96 -4.65
N ASN A 101 3.65 -1.76 -5.87
CA ASN A 101 3.60 -2.79 -6.91
C ASN A 101 4.87 -2.80 -7.77
N GLU A 102 5.12 -3.91 -8.44
CA GLU A 102 6.08 -3.99 -9.54
C GLU A 102 5.42 -3.61 -10.86
N THR A 103 4.25 -4.18 -11.13
CA THR A 103 3.46 -3.92 -12.34
C THR A 103 2.02 -3.61 -11.96
N ILE A 104 1.44 -2.59 -12.56
CA ILE A 104 0.03 -2.24 -12.36
C ILE A 104 -0.69 -2.10 -13.71
N SER A 105 -1.91 -2.60 -13.77
CA SER A 105 -2.83 -2.41 -14.87
C SER A 105 -4.13 -1.80 -14.33
N ILE A 106 -4.58 -0.73 -14.95
CA ILE A 106 -5.77 0.00 -14.51
C ILE A 106 -6.71 0.13 -15.70
N GLU A 107 -7.91 -0.42 -15.56
CA GLU A 107 -8.95 -0.29 -16.57
C GLU A 107 -9.73 1.03 -16.42
N ASN A 108 -10.35 1.46 -17.50
CA ASN A 108 -11.22 2.63 -17.49
C ASN A 108 -12.40 2.43 -16.54
N GLY A 109 -12.59 3.36 -15.61
CA GLY A 109 -13.66 3.29 -14.60
C GLY A 109 -13.22 2.79 -13.24
N ALA A 110 -11.95 2.42 -13.06
CA ALA A 110 -11.37 2.20 -11.75
C ALA A 110 -11.11 3.54 -11.04
N ASN A 111 -11.40 3.60 -9.74
CA ASN A 111 -11.17 4.76 -8.89
C ASN A 111 -10.09 4.46 -7.86
N ILE A 112 -9.06 5.27 -7.80
CA ILE A 112 -7.96 5.11 -6.85
C ILE A 112 -7.77 6.41 -6.09
N TYR A 113 -7.76 6.30 -4.76
CA TYR A 113 -7.49 7.40 -3.83
C TYR A 113 -6.28 7.02 -2.98
N GLY A 114 -5.11 7.53 -3.31
CA GLY A 114 -3.86 7.22 -2.61
C GLY A 114 -2.64 7.35 -3.50
N MET A 115 -1.51 6.89 -2.99
CA MET A 115 -0.24 6.94 -3.71
C MET A 115 0.05 5.58 -4.37
N ILE A 116 0.50 5.61 -5.62
CA ILE A 116 0.99 4.42 -6.32
C ILE A 116 2.51 4.53 -6.39
N SER A 117 3.19 3.56 -5.81
CA SER A 117 4.65 3.48 -5.79
C SER A 117 5.12 2.17 -6.41
N ARG A 118 6.10 2.27 -7.28
CA ARG A 118 6.73 1.09 -7.87
C ARG A 118 7.91 0.63 -7.03
N ALA A 119 7.99 -0.66 -6.74
CA ALA A 119 9.12 -1.30 -6.09
C ALA A 119 9.46 -2.61 -6.83
N GLU A 120 10.75 -2.95 -6.91
CA GLU A 120 11.20 -4.20 -7.52
C GLU A 120 10.85 -5.43 -6.67
N ASN A 121 10.62 -5.25 -5.37
CA ASN A 121 10.23 -6.31 -4.46
C ASN A 121 9.21 -5.81 -3.42
N PRO A 122 7.96 -5.59 -3.82
CA PRO A 122 6.93 -5.03 -2.94
C PRO A 122 6.53 -5.97 -1.79
N LEU A 123 6.88 -7.25 -1.88
CA LEU A 123 6.57 -8.27 -0.88
C LEU A 123 7.66 -8.44 0.19
N ALA A 124 8.82 -7.81 0.04
CA ALA A 124 9.88 -7.86 1.06
C ALA A 124 9.40 -7.18 2.34
N ASP A 125 9.34 -7.95 3.42
CA ASP A 125 9.08 -7.42 4.75
C ASP A 125 10.20 -6.44 5.14
N GLY A 126 9.88 -5.15 5.22
CA GLY A 126 10.82 -4.12 5.66
C GLY A 126 10.96 -2.88 4.77
N GLN A 127 10.30 -2.82 3.63
CA GLN A 127 10.18 -1.55 2.91
C GLN A 127 9.12 -0.68 3.58
N VAL A 128 9.52 -0.04 4.67
CA VAL A 128 8.83 1.16 5.16
C VAL A 128 8.80 2.14 4.00
N HIS A 129 7.64 2.67 3.70
CA HIS A 129 7.51 3.86 2.87
C HIS A 129 8.50 4.90 3.39
N GLN A 130 9.67 4.97 2.77
CA GLN A 130 10.42 6.21 2.80
C GLN A 130 9.60 7.13 1.91
N GLY A 131 8.92 8.06 2.53
CA GLY A 131 8.35 9.22 1.84
C GLY A 131 9.37 9.79 0.86
N PRO A 132 8.98 10.65 -0.07
CA PRO A 132 9.88 11.19 -1.08
C PRO A 132 11.18 11.57 -0.40
N PRO A 133 12.36 11.23 -0.99
CA PRO A 133 13.64 11.46 -0.36
C PRO A 133 13.65 12.91 0.11
N SER A 134 13.75 13.07 1.43
CA SER A 134 14.03 14.37 2.01
C SER A 134 15.28 14.82 1.29
N VAL A 135 15.18 15.81 0.43
CA VAL A 135 16.34 16.44 -0.18
C VAL A 135 17.25 16.78 0.98
N ASP A 136 18.35 16.04 1.07
CA ASP A 136 19.38 16.30 2.05
C ASP A 136 19.74 17.78 1.95
N ASP A 137 19.37 18.52 2.97
CA ASP A 137 19.64 19.95 3.14
C ASP A 137 21.14 20.21 3.40
N LYS A 138 21.99 19.22 3.07
CA LYS A 138 23.44 19.30 3.21
C LYS A 138 24.20 19.67 1.93
N ALA A 139 23.53 19.90 0.82
CA ALA A 139 24.17 20.29 -0.45
C ALA A 139 23.67 21.61 -1.02
N ARG A 140 23.13 22.52 -0.21
CA ARG A 140 23.06 23.93 -0.58
C ARG A 140 24.32 24.61 -0.08
N PRO A 141 25.24 25.03 -0.97
CA PRO A 141 26.15 26.08 -0.60
C PRO A 141 25.28 27.30 -0.24
N ALA A 142 25.41 27.80 0.97
CA ALA A 142 24.75 29.00 1.40
C ALA A 142 24.98 30.08 0.32
N PRO A 143 23.96 30.72 -0.19
CA PRO A 143 24.19 31.91 -1.02
C PRO A 143 24.87 32.91 -0.12
N ASN A 144 26.09 33.25 -0.51
CA ASN A 144 26.89 34.27 0.11
C ASN A 144 26.25 35.62 -0.25
N LEU A 145 25.15 35.96 0.39
CA LEU A 145 24.55 37.28 0.37
C LEU A 145 25.13 38.07 1.52
N ALA A 146 26.32 38.59 1.25
CA ALA A 146 26.81 39.77 1.94
C ALA A 146 25.96 40.98 1.53
N ILE A 147 24.79 41.11 2.09
CA ILE A 147 23.99 42.35 2.06
C ILE A 147 23.38 42.50 3.46
N GLY A 148 23.95 43.50 4.18
CA GLY A 148 23.32 44.26 5.23
C GLY A 148 22.57 43.44 6.31
N GLN A 149 23.17 43.34 7.46
CA GLN A 149 22.50 42.97 8.69
C GLN A 149 21.30 43.89 8.89
N VAL A 150 20.11 43.38 8.63
CA VAL A 150 18.90 43.99 9.18
C VAL A 150 18.63 43.19 10.47
N ASN A 151 19.14 43.72 11.57
CA ASN A 151 18.82 43.22 12.89
C ASN A 151 17.35 43.57 13.18
N TYR A 152 16.45 42.62 12.92
CA TYR A 152 15.12 42.65 13.50
C TYR A 152 15.19 42.08 14.91
N PHE A 153 15.87 42.75 15.80
CA PHE A 153 15.72 42.55 17.22
C PHE A 153 14.77 43.62 17.71
N SER A 154 13.48 43.38 17.61
CA SER A 154 12.48 44.17 18.30
C SER A 154 12.29 43.56 19.68
N GLU A 155 12.91 44.20 20.66
CA GLU A 155 12.97 43.75 22.04
C GLU A 155 11.74 44.23 22.86
N ASN A 156 10.61 44.51 22.20
CA ASN A 156 9.38 44.89 22.92
C ASN A 156 8.15 44.25 22.27
N PRO A 157 7.54 43.27 22.96
CA PRO A 157 6.29 42.66 22.47
C PRO A 157 5.07 43.60 22.58
N ASP A 158 5.19 44.77 23.21
CA ASP A 158 4.07 45.68 23.43
C ASP A 158 3.88 46.79 22.39
N GLU A 159 4.75 46.90 21.39
CA GLU A 159 4.61 47.92 20.34
C GLU A 159 3.96 47.48 19.05
N ALA A 160 3.50 46.22 18.96
CA ALA A 160 2.93 45.66 17.72
C ALA A 160 1.50 46.14 17.40
N PHE A 161 0.87 46.94 18.25
CA PHE A 161 -0.49 47.42 18.05
C PHE A 161 -0.62 48.94 18.23
N ARG A 162 0.06 49.70 17.38
CA ARG A 162 -0.34 51.10 17.17
C ARG A 162 -1.17 51.20 15.89
N PRO A 163 -2.46 51.58 15.97
CA PRO A 163 -3.23 51.87 14.78
C PRO A 163 -2.65 53.08 14.05
N LEU A 164 -2.42 52.92 12.79
CA LEU A 164 -2.02 54.02 11.87
C LEU A 164 -3.04 55.14 11.97
N LYS A 165 -2.63 56.29 12.46
CA LYS A 165 -3.41 57.53 12.36
C LYS A 165 -3.58 57.87 10.88
N VAL A 166 -4.80 57.74 10.40
CA VAL A 166 -5.19 58.29 9.09
C VAL A 166 -5.17 59.81 9.18
N VAL A 167 -4.17 60.45 8.59
CA VAL A 167 -4.17 61.89 8.40
C VAL A 167 -5.08 62.19 7.21
N ARG A 168 -6.20 62.85 7.51
CA ARG A 168 -7.08 63.40 6.47
C ARG A 168 -6.44 64.67 5.92
N PRO A 169 -6.28 64.81 4.59
CA PRO A 169 -5.92 66.10 4.03
C PRO A 169 -7.11 67.09 4.16
N VAL A 170 -6.78 68.31 4.49
CA VAL A 170 -7.68 69.46 4.50
C VAL A 170 -8.03 69.88 3.06
#